data_1ec281e4e92ff2c0ff023deda64a782c
#
_entry.id   1ec281e4e92ff2c0ff023deda64a782c
#
_cell.length_a   1.000
_cell.length_b   1.000
_cell.length_c   1.000
_cell.angle_alpha   90.00
_cell.angle_beta   90.00
_cell.angle_gamma   90.00
#
_symmetry.space_group_name_H-M   'P 1'
#
loop_
_entity.id
_entity.type
_entity.pdbx_description
1 polymer ?
#
loop_
_entity_poly.entity_id
_entity_poly.type
_entity_poly.pdbx_seq_one_letter_code
_entity_poly.pdbx_strand_id
1 'polypeptide(L)' 'MNREEFIQNNIKKILISEGFSKEAAEVGADAALDLHLRKSDFPNGKAFDFCLKNARREAKMKQSAMRIK' A
#
# COMPACT_ATOMS: atom_id res chain seq x y z
N MET A 1 -3.75 17.05 -8.32
CA MET A 1 -3.58 15.71 -7.74
C MET A 1 -4.90 15.23 -7.16
N ASN A 2 -5.34 14.05 -7.53
CA ASN A 2 -6.60 13.53 -7.01
C ASN A 2 -6.36 12.70 -5.74
N ARG A 3 -7.46 12.34 -5.08
CA ARG A 3 -7.37 11.62 -3.81
C ARG A 3 -6.66 10.27 -3.95
N GLU A 4 -6.88 9.61 -5.05
CA GLU A 4 -6.28 8.30 -5.29
C GLU A 4 -4.77 8.39 -5.42
N GLU A 5 -4.28 9.37 -6.16
CA GLU A 5 -2.85 9.60 -6.29
C GLU A 5 -2.24 9.95 -4.94
N PHE A 6 -2.96 10.77 -4.17
CA PHE A 6 -2.49 11.18 -2.85
C PHE A 6 -2.30 9.95 -1.95
N ILE A 7 -3.30 9.09 -1.90
CA ILE A 7 -3.24 7.88 -1.07
C ILE A 7 -2.10 6.98 -1.54
N GLN A 8 -2.02 6.74 -2.84
CA GLN A 8 -0.99 5.87 -3.40
C GLN A 8 0.41 6.39 -3.12
N ASN A 9 0.63 7.67 -3.34
CA ASN A 9 1.94 8.26 -3.12
C ASN A 9 2.35 8.24 -1.65
N ASN A 10 1.41 8.51 -0.75
CA ASN A 10 1.72 8.48 0.67
C ASN A 10 2.07 7.09 1.15
N ILE A 11 1.30 6.10 0.73
CA ILE A 11 1.57 4.72 1.11
C ILE A 11 2.91 4.28 0.56
N LYS A 12 3.20 4.61 -0.68
CA LYS A 12 4.48 4.29 -1.29
C LYS A 12 5.64 4.87 -0.50
N LYS A 13 5.54 6.14 -0.12
CA LYS A 13 6.58 6.79 0.67
C LYS A 13 6.78 6.13 2.01
N ILE A 14 5.68 5.80 2.69
CA ILE A 14 5.74 5.15 3.98
C ILE A 14 6.45 3.79 3.86
N LEU A 15 6.08 3.01 2.87
CA LEU A 15 6.67 1.69 2.68
C LEU A 15 8.16 1.80 2.39
N ILE A 16 8.57 2.75 1.58
CA ILE A 16 9.99 2.94 1.29
C ILE A 16 10.73 3.34 2.56
N SER A 17 10.13 4.19 3.38
CA SER A 17 10.76 4.59 4.63
C SER A 17 10.87 3.44 5.63
N GLU A 18 10.05 2.41 5.46
CA GLU A 18 10.08 1.24 6.32
C GLU A 18 11.07 0.18 5.83
N GLY A 19 11.75 0.45 4.74
CA GLY A 19 12.78 -0.45 4.25
C GLY A 19 12.37 -1.32 3.08
N PHE A 20 11.16 -1.15 2.57
CA PHE A 20 10.74 -1.89 1.39
C PHE A 20 11.39 -1.33 0.14
N SER A 21 11.64 -2.21 -0.84
CA SER A 21 12.16 -1.77 -2.12
C SER A 21 11.12 -0.94 -2.85
N LYS A 22 11.56 -0.16 -3.84
CA LYS A 22 10.65 0.66 -4.62
C LYS A 22 9.57 -0.20 -5.28
N GLU A 23 9.97 -1.34 -5.82
CA GLU A 23 9.01 -2.24 -6.49
C GLU A 23 8.00 -2.81 -5.52
N ALA A 24 8.45 -3.23 -4.35
CA ALA A 24 7.55 -3.73 -3.33
C ALA A 24 6.59 -2.63 -2.87
N ALA A 25 7.10 -1.42 -2.70
CA ALA A 25 6.28 -0.28 -2.30
C ALA A 25 5.21 0.02 -3.35
N GLU A 26 5.56 -0.08 -4.63
CA GLU A 26 4.59 0.14 -5.70
C GLU A 26 3.50 -0.91 -5.70
N VAL A 27 3.86 -2.17 -5.52
CA VAL A 27 2.87 -3.25 -5.44
C VAL A 27 1.94 -3.03 -4.26
N GLY A 28 2.51 -2.68 -3.10
CA GLY A 28 1.70 -2.42 -1.92
C GLY A 28 0.76 -1.24 -2.12
N ALA A 29 1.26 -0.16 -2.69
CA ALA A 29 0.45 1.03 -2.94
C ALA A 29 -0.68 0.74 -3.93
N ASP A 30 -0.39 -0.02 -4.98
CA ASP A 30 -1.41 -0.41 -5.95
C ASP A 30 -2.49 -1.27 -5.30
N ALA A 31 -2.09 -2.22 -4.47
CA ALA A 31 -3.04 -3.08 -3.78
C ALA A 31 -3.91 -2.27 -2.82
N ALA A 32 -3.31 -1.31 -2.13
CA ALA A 32 -4.05 -0.46 -1.21
C ALA A 32 -5.06 0.42 -1.95
N LEU A 33 -4.66 0.95 -3.09
CA LEU A 33 -5.57 1.75 -3.90
C LEU A 33 -6.74 0.92 -4.39
N ASP A 34 -6.45 -0.29 -4.86
CA ASP A 34 -7.49 -1.20 -5.31
C ASP A 34 -8.48 -1.50 -4.20
N LEU A 35 -7.98 -1.75 -3.00
CA LEU A 35 -8.83 -1.98 -1.84
C LEU A 35 -9.69 -0.77 -1.54
N HIS A 36 -9.11 0.42 -1.61
CA HIS A 36 -9.84 1.66 -1.36
C HIS A 36 -10.97 1.86 -2.35
N LEU A 37 -10.74 1.51 -3.61
CA LEU A 37 -11.74 1.68 -4.66
C LEU A 37 -12.86 0.64 -4.55
N ARG A 38 -12.52 -0.57 -4.11
CA ARG A 38 -13.50 -1.64 -3.99
C ARG A 38 -14.38 -1.50 -2.75
N LYS A 39 -13.78 -1.04 -1.68
CA LYS A 39 -14.47 -0.98 -0.40
C LYS A 39 -14.74 0.47 -0.05
N SER A 40 -16.01 0.82 0.03
CA SER A 40 -16.40 2.18 0.37
C SER A 40 -16.81 2.30 1.83
N ASP A 41 -16.85 1.18 2.54
CA ASP A 41 -17.38 1.11 3.89
C ASP A 41 -16.28 0.84 4.91
N PHE A 42 -15.55 1.89 5.25
CA PHE A 42 -14.47 1.79 6.23
C PHE A 42 -14.93 2.29 7.60
N PRO A 43 -14.36 1.75 8.68
CA PRO A 43 -14.59 2.32 10.01
C PRO A 43 -14.16 3.79 10.05
N ASN A 44 -14.77 4.55 10.93
CA ASN A 44 -14.55 5.99 11.04
C ASN A 44 -13.05 6.35 11.02
N GLY A 45 -12.66 7.13 10.03
CA GLY A 45 -11.32 7.68 9.94
C GLY A 45 -10.20 6.68 9.82
N LYS A 46 -10.50 5.41 9.59
CA LYS A 46 -9.48 4.38 9.52
C LYS A 46 -9.24 3.83 8.13
N ALA A 47 -9.80 4.45 7.12
CA ALA A 47 -9.63 3.99 5.76
C ALA A 47 -8.15 3.94 5.38
N PHE A 48 -7.40 4.98 5.71
CA PHE A 48 -5.99 5.05 5.39
C PHE A 48 -5.20 3.97 6.12
N ASP A 49 -5.46 3.79 7.42
CA ASP A 49 -4.78 2.77 8.21
C ASP A 49 -5.05 1.37 7.66
N PHE A 50 -6.28 1.12 7.28
CA PHE A 50 -6.67 -0.15 6.73
C PHE A 50 -5.93 -0.43 5.41
N CYS A 51 -5.89 0.58 4.56
CA CYS A 51 -5.19 0.47 3.28
C CYS A 51 -3.68 0.29 3.49
N LEU A 52 -3.13 0.98 4.47
CA LEU A 52 -1.71 0.87 4.78
C LEU A 52 -1.35 -0.53 5.27
N LYS A 53 -2.20 -1.10 6.12
CA LYS A 53 -2.00 -2.47 6.58
C LYS A 53 -1.97 -3.44 5.41
N ASN A 54 -2.92 -3.30 4.51
CA ASN A 54 -2.97 -4.15 3.34
C ASN A 54 -1.73 -3.94 2.46
N ALA A 55 -1.32 -2.68 2.32
CA ALA A 55 -0.15 -2.36 1.52
C ALA A 55 1.11 -3.00 2.08
N ARG A 56 1.28 -2.97 3.40
CA ARG A 56 2.43 -3.60 4.03
C ARG A 56 2.46 -5.10 3.77
N ARG A 57 1.31 -5.72 3.87
CA ARG A 57 1.18 -7.15 3.63
C ARG A 57 1.59 -7.50 2.19
N GLU A 58 1.05 -6.77 1.23
CA GLU A 58 1.35 -7.03 -0.17
C GLU A 58 2.81 -6.72 -0.50
N ALA A 59 3.33 -5.63 0.04
CA ALA A 59 4.73 -5.27 -0.18
C ALA A 59 5.66 -6.32 0.40
N LYS A 60 5.32 -6.82 1.58
CA LYS A 60 6.13 -7.84 2.24
C LYS A 60 6.15 -9.13 1.43
N MET A 61 4.99 -9.52 0.91
CA MET A 61 4.90 -10.71 0.07
C MET A 61 5.71 -10.56 -1.21
N LYS A 62 5.62 -9.40 -1.84
CA LYS A 62 6.39 -9.14 -3.06
C LYS A 62 7.88 -9.16 -2.80
N GLN A 63 8.31 -8.52 -1.73
CA GLN A 63 9.73 -8.46 -1.39
C GLN A 63 10.28 -9.83 -1.03
N SER A 64 9.48 -10.62 -0.33
CA SER A 64 9.86 -11.97 0.02
C SER A 64 10.02 -12.82 -1.24
N ALA A 65 9.10 -12.68 -2.20
CA ALA A 65 9.17 -13.41 -3.45
C ALA A 65 10.41 -13.03 -4.25
N MET A 66 10.80 -11.75 -4.21
CA MET A 66 11.99 -11.29 -4.91
C MET A 66 13.27 -11.82 -4.29
N ARG A 67 13.26 -12.15 -3.01
CA ARG A 67 14.43 -12.69 -2.32
C ARG A 67 14.67 -14.16 -2.62
N ILE A 68 13.64 -14.86 -2.99
CA ILE A 68 13.75 -16.30 -3.27
C ILE A 68 14.48 -16.50 -4.59
N LYS A 69 15.47 -17.29 -4.53
CA LYS A 69 16.28 -17.59 -5.70
C LYS A 69 15.87 -18.90 -6.32
#